data_f6ebbf38a3b02765de87a263467bf673
#
_entry.id   f6ebbf38a3b02765de87a263467bf673
#
_cell.length_a   1.000
_cell.length_b   1.000
_cell.length_c   1.000
_cell.angle_alpha   90.00
_cell.angle_beta   90.00
_cell.angle_gamma   90.00
#
_symmetry.space_group_name_H-M   'P 1'
#
loop_
_entity.id
_entity.type
_entity.pdbx_description
1 polymer ?
#
loop_
_entity_poly.entity_id
_entity_poly.type
_entity_poly.pdbx_seq_one_letter_code
_entity_poly.pdbx_strand_id
1 'polypeptide(L)'
;MSVKRRCVVAPGDGIGPEITEAVLRILDAAGAPLEYDLIELGEAVYRQGVTSGVPPEAWDKIRASGCLLKGPVTTPQGQGFKSVNVTIRKTLNLFANVRPCKAYNPFIASPHPGMNLVIIRENEEDLYAGIEHRQTHEVTQVLKLVSRPGCEKIVRFAFEYARAFGRRRVTCMTKDNIMKLTDGLFHRVFDEVAAQYPDIASDHMIIDIGAARLAASPETFDVIVTLNLYGDILSDIAAQLTGSIGLAASANIGEQAAMFEAVHGSAPDIAGRGVANPSGLLIAATQMLVHLGFGDIAQTVKNAWLCTIEDGIHTPDIFRVGLSAEEVGTAAFADAVIARLGKTPKQLAPVQYQRGVRDFPEPELDEAVSEPADREGTPEDISVNPESLKLVRDFLLKAHKQQPATPVRVQTSSPPRSNRQLVGVDVFVYWDQDGRCADTLAGWLQSAAPAGAHLSLITNRGVKVYPEGLPETFCTDHWRCRFRFDRPAEDYGRCLELLGSLAAAGVDIIKTENLYTYDGEPGFTLGQGE
;
A
#
# COMPACT_ATOMS: atom_id res chain seq x y z
N MET A 1 25.25 28.49 8.61
CA MET A 1 24.98 27.06 8.94
C MET A 1 23.59 26.77 8.45
N SER A 2 23.40 25.82 7.55
CA SER A 2 22.04 25.40 7.14
C SER A 2 21.31 24.84 8.35
N VAL A 3 20.06 25.22 8.55
CA VAL A 3 19.22 24.67 9.62
C VAL A 3 19.06 23.16 9.33
N LYS A 4 19.48 22.33 10.30
CA LYS A 4 19.27 20.87 10.18
C LYS A 4 17.76 20.56 10.22
N ARG A 5 17.32 19.64 9.37
CA ARG A 5 15.94 19.11 9.36
C ARG A 5 15.88 17.86 10.23
N ARG A 6 14.88 17.78 11.09
CA ARG A 6 14.59 16.55 11.83
C ARG A 6 14.02 15.50 10.91
N CYS A 7 14.50 14.27 11.09
CA CYS A 7 13.97 13.09 10.42
C CYS A 7 13.88 11.96 11.47
N VAL A 8 12.70 11.36 11.59
CA VAL A 8 12.54 10.19 12.44
C VAL A 8 13.05 8.97 11.68
N VAL A 9 13.82 8.13 12.35
CA VAL A 9 14.40 6.91 11.78
C VAL A 9 14.00 5.71 12.62
N ALA A 10 13.44 4.71 11.96
CA ALA A 10 13.08 3.44 12.57
C ALA A 10 13.83 2.30 11.87
N PRO A 11 14.83 1.68 12.49
CA PRO A 11 15.56 0.57 11.87
C PRO A 11 14.67 -0.64 11.53
N GLY A 12 13.61 -0.90 12.30
CA GLY A 12 12.71 -2.02 12.09
C GLY A 12 13.31 -3.37 12.50
N ASP A 13 12.87 -4.44 11.82
CA ASP A 13 13.17 -5.82 12.16
C ASP A 13 14.17 -6.47 11.17
N GLY A 14 14.73 -7.61 11.55
CA GLY A 14 15.53 -8.46 10.69
C GLY A 14 16.78 -7.78 10.12
N ILE A 15 16.86 -7.62 8.79
CA ILE A 15 17.96 -6.90 8.12
C ILE A 15 17.88 -5.39 8.29
N GLY A 16 16.81 -4.86 8.86
CA GLY A 16 16.55 -3.44 8.99
C GLY A 16 17.69 -2.65 9.67
N PRO A 17 18.18 -3.07 10.85
CA PRO A 17 19.27 -2.36 11.53
C PRO A 17 20.53 -2.24 10.67
N GLU A 18 20.99 -3.32 10.01
CA GLU A 18 22.25 -3.29 9.23
C GLU A 18 22.13 -2.41 7.97
N ILE A 19 20.99 -2.44 7.26
CA ILE A 19 20.80 -1.58 6.08
C ILE A 19 20.56 -0.12 6.46
N THR A 20 19.90 0.14 7.60
CA THR A 20 19.69 1.50 8.11
C THR A 20 21.01 2.14 8.51
N GLU A 21 21.87 1.44 9.26
CA GLU A 21 23.20 1.92 9.61
C GLU A 21 24.01 2.27 8.35
N ALA A 22 24.03 1.38 7.35
CA ALA A 22 24.70 1.60 6.08
C ALA A 22 24.22 2.88 5.37
N VAL A 23 22.90 3.09 5.33
CA VAL A 23 22.28 4.28 4.70
C VAL A 23 22.62 5.55 5.46
N LEU A 24 22.49 5.56 6.79
CA LEU A 24 22.81 6.76 7.61
C LEU A 24 24.28 7.17 7.46
N ARG A 25 25.22 6.20 7.42
CA ARG A 25 26.64 6.47 7.18
C ARG A 25 26.87 7.15 5.81
N ILE A 26 26.17 6.73 4.77
CA ILE A 26 26.25 7.35 3.45
C ILE A 26 25.71 8.77 3.47
N LEU A 27 24.54 9.01 4.12
CA LEU A 27 23.94 10.33 4.23
C LEU A 27 24.83 11.30 5.02
N ASP A 28 25.40 10.86 6.11
CA ASP A 28 26.32 11.65 6.94
C ASP A 28 27.60 12.00 6.16
N ALA A 29 28.19 11.04 5.46
CA ALA A 29 29.36 11.26 4.61
C ALA A 29 29.07 12.21 3.44
N ALA A 30 27.83 12.23 2.91
CA ALA A 30 27.39 13.18 1.90
C ALA A 30 27.08 14.58 2.45
N GLY A 31 27.16 14.77 3.76
CA GLY A 31 26.90 16.04 4.43
C GLY A 31 25.41 16.42 4.46
N ALA A 32 24.51 15.44 4.52
CA ALA A 32 23.08 15.68 4.63
C ALA A 32 22.77 16.49 5.91
N PRO A 33 22.06 17.64 5.82
CA PRO A 33 21.78 18.47 6.98
C PRO A 33 20.58 17.92 7.77
N LEU A 34 20.72 16.67 8.25
CA LEU A 34 19.68 15.95 8.98
C LEU A 34 20.05 15.81 10.46
N GLU A 35 19.03 15.77 11.29
CA GLU A 35 19.09 15.37 12.70
C GLU A 35 18.16 14.16 12.87
N TYR A 36 18.71 13.03 13.30
CA TYR A 36 17.96 11.79 13.38
C TYR A 36 17.37 11.57 14.77
N ASP A 37 16.03 11.39 14.82
CA ASP A 37 15.32 10.93 16.00
C ASP A 37 15.06 9.42 15.86
N LEU A 38 15.81 8.61 16.59
CA LEU A 38 15.61 7.16 16.55
C LEU A 38 14.34 6.76 17.32
N ILE A 39 13.57 5.83 16.74
CA ILE A 39 12.42 5.18 17.37
C ILE A 39 12.49 3.67 17.17
N GLU A 40 11.90 2.94 18.11
CA GLU A 40 11.64 1.51 17.96
C GLU A 40 10.21 1.32 17.42
N LEU A 41 10.03 0.36 16.51
CA LEU A 41 8.72 -0.11 16.03
C LEU A 41 8.87 -1.53 15.47
N GLY A 42 7.75 -2.23 15.32
CA GLY A 42 7.73 -3.59 14.78
C GLY A 42 7.45 -4.67 15.82
N GLU A 43 7.96 -5.86 15.58
CA GLU A 43 7.68 -7.06 16.38
C GLU A 43 8.11 -6.91 17.85
N ALA A 44 9.26 -6.29 18.11
CA ALA A 44 9.77 -6.11 19.47
C ALA A 44 8.83 -5.25 20.34
N VAL A 45 8.29 -4.18 19.77
CA VAL A 45 7.33 -3.28 20.43
C VAL A 45 5.99 -3.99 20.66
N TYR A 46 5.54 -4.76 19.69
CA TYR A 46 4.32 -5.56 19.85
C TYR A 46 4.45 -6.57 21.00
N ARG A 47 5.58 -7.26 21.12
CA ARG A 47 5.84 -8.22 22.21
C ARG A 47 5.88 -7.57 23.61
N GLN A 48 6.12 -6.26 23.68
CA GLN A 48 6.04 -5.46 24.92
C GLN A 48 4.59 -5.07 25.28
N GLY A 49 3.59 -5.49 24.47
CA GLY A 49 2.16 -5.25 24.73
C GLY A 49 1.57 -4.04 23.97
N VAL A 50 2.34 -3.36 23.12
CA VAL A 50 1.82 -2.27 22.27
C VAL A 50 1.25 -2.87 20.99
N THR A 51 -0.06 -3.10 20.97
CA THR A 51 -0.75 -3.84 19.90
C THR A 51 -0.67 -3.21 18.49
N SER A 52 -0.33 -1.90 18.41
CA SER A 52 -0.07 -1.21 17.14
C SER A 52 1.31 -1.49 16.56
N GLY A 53 2.25 -2.01 17.37
CA GLY A 53 3.67 -2.10 17.03
C GLY A 53 4.38 -0.75 16.91
N VAL A 54 3.73 0.35 17.32
CA VAL A 54 4.25 1.72 17.31
C VAL A 54 3.95 2.35 18.67
N PRO A 55 4.99 2.72 19.47
CA PRO A 55 4.77 3.33 20.79
C PRO A 55 4.13 4.72 20.69
N PRO A 56 3.34 5.14 21.67
CA PRO A 56 2.65 6.45 21.62
C PRO A 56 3.58 7.64 21.34
N GLU A 57 4.74 7.68 21.98
CA GLU A 57 5.73 8.75 21.82
C GLU A 57 6.35 8.80 20.41
N ALA A 58 6.32 7.70 19.67
CA ALA A 58 6.79 7.67 18.28
C ALA A 58 5.86 8.47 17.36
N TRP A 59 4.54 8.44 17.60
CA TRP A 59 3.59 9.22 16.82
C TRP A 59 3.85 10.73 16.94
N ASP A 60 4.12 11.22 18.14
CA ASP A 60 4.41 12.64 18.37
C ASP A 60 5.70 13.08 17.67
N LYS A 61 6.74 12.24 17.69
CA LYS A 61 7.98 12.51 16.96
C LYS A 61 7.75 12.56 15.45
N ILE A 62 6.99 11.59 14.90
CA ILE A 62 6.71 11.52 13.45
C ILE A 62 5.89 12.74 13.03
N ARG A 63 4.84 13.13 13.77
CA ARG A 63 4.04 14.32 13.47
C ARG A 63 4.86 15.60 13.53
N ALA A 64 5.69 15.75 14.55
CA ALA A 64 6.54 16.94 14.71
C ALA A 64 7.59 17.08 13.59
N SER A 65 8.07 15.96 13.05
CA SER A 65 9.05 15.92 11.97
C SER A 65 8.41 16.02 10.58
N GLY A 66 7.23 15.42 10.40
CA GLY A 66 6.59 15.18 9.09
C GLY A 66 7.35 14.19 8.19
N CYS A 67 8.42 13.55 8.69
CA CYS A 67 9.28 12.68 7.89
C CYS A 67 9.75 11.46 8.67
N LEU A 68 9.55 10.27 8.08
CA LEU A 68 9.97 8.98 8.62
C LEU A 68 10.79 8.20 7.58
N LEU A 69 12.03 7.84 7.92
CA LEU A 69 12.81 6.83 7.20
C LEU A 69 12.74 5.52 7.98
N LYS A 70 12.22 4.45 7.34
CA LYS A 70 11.91 3.21 8.03
C LYS A 70 12.53 2.00 7.33
N GLY A 71 13.26 1.19 8.08
CA GLY A 71 13.67 -0.15 7.68
C GLY A 71 12.46 -1.11 7.61
N PRO A 72 12.65 -2.33 7.10
CA PRO A 72 11.59 -3.32 6.99
C PRO A 72 11.08 -3.76 8.37
N VAL A 73 9.80 -4.15 8.43
CA VAL A 73 9.18 -4.71 9.64
C VAL A 73 8.55 -6.05 9.33
N THR A 74 8.57 -6.94 10.31
CA THR A 74 7.96 -8.27 10.23
C THR A 74 6.45 -8.15 10.41
N THR A 75 5.68 -8.77 9.50
CA THR A 75 4.24 -8.96 9.66
C THR A 75 3.97 -10.48 9.71
N PRO A 76 3.39 -11.01 10.79
CA PRO A 76 3.10 -12.45 10.88
C PRO A 76 2.07 -12.87 9.84
N GLN A 77 2.20 -14.10 9.34
CA GLN A 77 1.23 -14.70 8.42
C GLN A 77 0.10 -15.38 9.19
N GLY A 78 -1.12 -15.28 8.68
CA GLY A 78 -2.30 -15.91 9.24
C GLY A 78 -2.78 -15.23 10.53
N GLN A 79 -2.44 -15.80 11.70
CA GLN A 79 -2.79 -15.21 13.00
C GLN A 79 -1.66 -14.34 13.55
N GLY A 80 -2.00 -13.28 14.27
CA GLY A 80 -1.04 -12.38 14.92
C GLY A 80 -1.48 -10.93 14.88
N PHE A 81 -0.52 -10.01 15.03
CA PHE A 81 -0.79 -8.57 15.00
C PHE A 81 -0.96 -8.04 13.57
N LYS A 82 -1.71 -6.93 13.44
CA LYS A 82 -1.90 -6.23 12.17
C LYS A 82 -0.57 -5.66 11.67
N SER A 83 -0.42 -5.56 10.36
CA SER A 83 0.76 -4.95 9.74
C SER A 83 1.01 -3.55 10.28
N VAL A 84 2.20 -3.36 10.86
CA VAL A 84 2.67 -2.06 11.35
C VAL A 84 2.74 -1.05 10.20
N ASN A 85 3.16 -1.48 9.01
CA ASN A 85 3.18 -0.64 7.81
C ASN A 85 1.79 -0.09 7.47
N VAL A 86 0.77 -0.97 7.46
CA VAL A 86 -0.63 -0.56 7.18
C VAL A 86 -1.13 0.39 8.27
N THR A 87 -0.78 0.13 9.53
CA THR A 87 -1.15 1.01 10.66
C THR A 87 -0.56 2.41 10.46
N ILE A 88 0.74 2.52 10.15
CA ILE A 88 1.40 3.83 9.95
C ILE A 88 0.79 4.57 8.75
N ARG A 89 0.65 3.90 7.60
CA ARG A 89 0.10 4.50 6.37
C ARG A 89 -1.27 5.10 6.60
N LYS A 90 -2.17 4.36 7.24
CA LYS A 90 -3.55 4.80 7.53
C LYS A 90 -3.62 5.88 8.59
N THR A 91 -2.83 5.75 9.67
CA THR A 91 -2.81 6.70 10.77
C THR A 91 -2.36 8.10 10.33
N LEU A 92 -1.36 8.15 9.45
CA LEU A 92 -0.78 9.40 8.95
C LEU A 92 -1.39 9.86 7.60
N ASN A 93 -2.47 9.24 7.14
CA ASN A 93 -3.10 9.53 5.83
C ASN A 93 -2.10 9.54 4.67
N LEU A 94 -1.23 8.53 4.60
CA LEU A 94 -0.26 8.40 3.52
C LEU A 94 -0.93 7.78 2.29
N PHE A 95 -1.73 8.57 1.59
CA PHE A 95 -2.66 8.11 0.56
C PHE A 95 -2.00 7.59 -0.71
N ALA A 96 -0.78 8.03 -1.04
CA ALA A 96 -0.05 7.62 -2.24
C ALA A 96 1.21 6.84 -1.89
N ASN A 97 1.40 5.67 -2.50
CA ASN A 97 2.63 4.90 -2.41
C ASN A 97 3.32 4.89 -3.78
N VAL A 98 4.48 5.53 -3.87
CA VAL A 98 5.25 5.71 -5.09
C VAL A 98 6.39 4.70 -5.13
N ARG A 99 6.39 3.81 -6.12
CA ARG A 99 7.36 2.73 -6.29
C ARG A 99 8.04 2.82 -7.68
N PRO A 100 9.19 3.48 -7.80
CA PRO A 100 9.94 3.52 -9.06
C PRO A 100 10.62 2.16 -9.32
N CYS A 101 10.48 1.65 -10.54
CA CYS A 101 11.04 0.39 -11.00
C CYS A 101 11.88 0.64 -12.26
N LYS A 102 13.20 0.60 -12.11
CA LYS A 102 14.15 0.88 -13.20
C LYS A 102 15.21 -0.22 -13.29
N ALA A 103 15.48 -0.69 -14.51
CA ALA A 103 16.60 -1.58 -14.80
C ALA A 103 17.92 -0.81 -14.90
N TYR A 104 19.02 -1.45 -14.51
CA TYR A 104 20.37 -0.86 -14.53
C TYR A 104 21.32 -1.69 -15.39
N ASN A 105 20.82 -2.17 -16.54
CA ASN A 105 21.64 -2.87 -17.50
C ASN A 105 22.74 -1.95 -18.09
N PRO A 106 23.91 -2.52 -18.47
CA PRO A 106 24.27 -3.93 -18.39
C PRO A 106 24.81 -4.37 -17.01
N PHE A 107 24.89 -3.49 -16.02
CA PHE A 107 25.59 -3.71 -14.75
C PHE A 107 24.81 -4.61 -13.78
N ILE A 108 23.49 -4.55 -13.80
CA ILE A 108 22.61 -5.46 -13.07
C ILE A 108 21.79 -6.24 -14.09
N ALA A 109 21.84 -7.57 -14.01
CA ALA A 109 21.11 -8.42 -14.93
C ALA A 109 19.59 -8.25 -14.75
N SER A 110 18.91 -7.79 -15.79
CA SER A 110 17.47 -7.70 -15.88
C SER A 110 16.99 -8.24 -17.22
N PRO A 111 15.86 -8.96 -17.29
CA PRO A 111 15.31 -9.42 -18.55
C PRO A 111 14.82 -8.27 -19.45
N HIS A 112 14.61 -7.08 -18.89
CA HIS A 112 14.05 -5.91 -19.57
C HIS A 112 14.97 -4.68 -19.43
N PRO A 113 16.02 -4.56 -20.27
CA PRO A 113 17.01 -3.47 -20.18
C PRO A 113 16.42 -2.05 -20.28
N GLY A 114 15.31 -1.90 -21.01
CA GLY A 114 14.62 -0.62 -21.22
C GLY A 114 13.61 -0.25 -20.12
N MET A 115 13.42 -1.09 -19.11
CA MET A 115 12.42 -0.86 -18.08
C MET A 115 12.71 0.39 -17.25
N ASN A 116 11.76 1.32 -17.23
CA ASN A 116 11.79 2.53 -16.39
C ASN A 116 10.38 3.05 -16.19
N LEU A 117 9.67 2.49 -15.24
CA LEU A 117 8.29 2.84 -14.92
C LEU A 117 8.13 3.17 -13.42
N VAL A 118 6.99 3.76 -13.07
CA VAL A 118 6.62 4.05 -11.69
C VAL A 118 5.22 3.50 -11.43
N ILE A 119 5.05 2.80 -10.31
CA ILE A 119 3.74 2.36 -9.85
C ILE A 119 3.30 3.30 -8.72
N ILE A 120 2.15 3.93 -8.91
CA ILE A 120 1.47 4.76 -7.94
C ILE A 120 0.29 3.97 -7.41
N ARG A 121 0.47 3.44 -6.20
CA ARG A 121 -0.47 2.57 -5.50
C ARG A 121 -1.32 3.38 -4.55
N GLU A 122 -2.64 3.23 -4.62
CA GLU A 122 -3.55 3.67 -3.57
C GLU A 122 -3.14 2.97 -2.25
N ASN A 123 -3.23 3.66 -1.09
CA ASN A 123 -2.51 3.19 0.09
C ASN A 123 -3.34 3.17 1.38
N GLU A 124 -4.64 3.48 1.32
CA GLU A 124 -5.50 3.63 2.51
C GLU A 124 -6.74 2.72 2.53
N GLU A 125 -7.26 2.35 1.37
CA GLU A 125 -8.54 1.67 1.19
C GLU A 125 -8.39 0.25 0.63
N ASP A 126 -9.35 -0.16 -0.21
CA ASP A 126 -9.43 -1.44 -0.86
C ASP A 126 -9.63 -2.58 0.15
N LEU A 127 -9.13 -3.76 -0.13
CA LEU A 127 -9.12 -4.92 0.78
C LEU A 127 -8.21 -4.68 2.00
N TYR A 128 -7.27 -3.74 1.91
CA TYR A 128 -6.42 -3.31 3.02
C TYR A 128 -7.18 -2.57 4.13
N ALA A 129 -8.47 -2.23 3.93
CA ALA A 129 -9.37 -1.84 5.03
C ALA A 129 -9.40 -2.92 6.13
N GLY A 130 -9.20 -4.20 5.76
CA GLY A 130 -9.04 -5.32 6.68
C GLY A 130 -10.32 -5.58 7.48
N ILE A 131 -11.49 -5.42 6.86
CA ILE A 131 -12.79 -5.65 7.48
C ILE A 131 -13.28 -7.03 7.04
N GLU A 132 -13.13 -8.02 7.92
CA GLU A 132 -13.48 -9.41 7.66
C GLU A 132 -14.49 -9.93 8.67
N HIS A 133 -15.39 -10.81 8.20
CA HIS A 133 -16.41 -11.45 9.00
C HIS A 133 -16.56 -12.93 8.60
N ARG A 134 -16.49 -13.82 9.57
CA ARG A 134 -16.90 -15.21 9.39
C ARG A 134 -18.41 -15.31 9.60
N GLN A 135 -19.14 -15.53 8.53
CA GLN A 135 -20.60 -15.55 8.52
C GLN A 135 -21.16 -16.92 8.97
N THR A 136 -20.51 -17.98 8.55
CA THR A 136 -20.92 -19.34 8.89
C THR A 136 -19.69 -20.18 9.22
N HIS A 137 -19.87 -21.48 9.48
CA HIS A 137 -18.75 -22.39 9.64
C HIS A 137 -17.90 -22.55 8.37
N GLU A 138 -18.48 -22.26 7.20
CA GLU A 138 -17.88 -22.52 5.89
C GLU A 138 -17.55 -21.23 5.12
N VAL A 139 -18.16 -20.09 5.48
CA VAL A 139 -18.06 -18.85 4.70
C VAL A 139 -17.45 -17.72 5.51
N THR A 140 -16.37 -17.16 5.00
CA THR A 140 -15.75 -15.92 5.46
C THR A 140 -15.78 -14.91 4.34
N GLN A 141 -16.02 -13.63 4.66
CA GLN A 141 -16.07 -12.53 3.70
C GLN A 141 -15.14 -11.39 4.11
N VAL A 142 -14.71 -10.61 3.14
CA VAL A 142 -13.96 -9.36 3.32
C VAL A 142 -14.69 -8.23 2.58
N LEU A 143 -14.65 -7.02 3.13
CA LEU A 143 -15.22 -5.84 2.48
C LEU A 143 -14.12 -5.10 1.72
N LYS A 144 -14.29 -4.98 0.39
CA LYS A 144 -13.51 -4.08 -0.45
C LYS A 144 -14.15 -2.70 -0.42
N LEU A 145 -13.43 -1.69 0.10
CA LEU A 145 -13.89 -0.30 0.15
C LEU A 145 -13.17 0.53 -0.89
N VAL A 146 -13.92 1.27 -1.68
CA VAL A 146 -13.41 2.23 -2.67
C VAL A 146 -14.25 3.49 -2.55
N SER A 147 -13.64 4.61 -2.23
CA SER A 147 -14.32 5.89 -2.10
C SER A 147 -13.96 6.84 -3.24
N ARG A 148 -14.90 7.69 -3.67
CA ARG A 148 -14.62 8.71 -4.70
C ARG A 148 -13.48 9.66 -4.26
N PRO A 149 -13.47 10.24 -3.04
CA PRO A 149 -12.38 11.11 -2.62
C PRO A 149 -11.01 10.43 -2.60
N GLY A 150 -10.94 9.15 -2.18
CA GLY A 150 -9.71 8.36 -2.24
C GLY A 150 -9.23 8.16 -3.68
N CYS A 151 -10.15 7.83 -4.61
CA CYS A 151 -9.84 7.72 -6.03
C CYS A 151 -9.32 9.05 -6.61
N GLU A 152 -9.99 10.15 -6.34
CA GLU A 152 -9.60 11.49 -6.83
C GLU A 152 -8.20 11.88 -6.35
N LYS A 153 -7.90 11.68 -5.06
CA LYS A 153 -6.59 11.97 -4.49
C LYS A 153 -5.47 11.21 -5.21
N ILE A 154 -5.59 9.89 -5.32
CA ILE A 154 -4.51 9.08 -5.88
C ILE A 154 -4.36 9.24 -7.39
N VAL A 155 -5.46 9.39 -8.13
CA VAL A 155 -5.42 9.60 -9.57
C VAL A 155 -4.84 10.99 -9.90
N ARG A 156 -5.29 12.05 -9.24
CA ARG A 156 -4.73 13.38 -9.39
C ARG A 156 -3.23 13.39 -9.09
N PHE A 157 -2.84 12.78 -7.98
CA PHE A 157 -1.42 12.63 -7.62
C PHE A 157 -0.62 11.94 -8.73
N ALA A 158 -1.16 10.91 -9.38
CA ALA A 158 -0.47 10.21 -10.47
C ALA A 158 -0.22 11.10 -11.68
N PHE A 159 -1.18 11.94 -12.06
CA PHE A 159 -1.02 12.90 -13.15
C PHE A 159 -0.05 14.03 -12.78
N GLU A 160 -0.16 14.59 -11.57
CA GLU A 160 0.79 15.60 -11.08
C GLU A 160 2.21 15.04 -10.98
N TYR A 161 2.37 13.81 -10.49
CA TYR A 161 3.64 13.11 -10.50
C TYR A 161 4.19 12.97 -11.93
N ALA A 162 3.35 12.53 -12.87
CA ALA A 162 3.76 12.38 -14.27
C ALA A 162 4.27 13.72 -14.84
N ARG A 163 3.55 14.81 -14.59
CA ARG A 163 3.93 16.16 -15.04
C ARG A 163 5.25 16.63 -14.39
N ALA A 164 5.38 16.49 -13.06
CA ALA A 164 6.56 16.91 -12.32
C ALA A 164 7.84 16.18 -12.74
N PHE A 165 7.73 14.88 -13.08
CA PHE A 165 8.86 14.04 -13.46
C PHE A 165 9.03 13.87 -14.97
N GLY A 166 8.31 14.64 -15.78
CA GLY A 166 8.40 14.59 -17.25
C GLY A 166 7.95 13.24 -17.85
N ARG A 167 7.08 12.52 -17.15
CA ARG A 167 6.45 11.30 -17.65
C ARG A 167 5.34 11.67 -18.64
N ARG A 168 5.08 10.80 -19.60
CA ARG A 168 4.22 11.10 -20.76
C ARG A 168 2.92 10.34 -20.78
N ARG A 169 2.79 9.30 -19.97
CA ARG A 169 1.62 8.42 -19.95
C ARG A 169 1.29 7.95 -18.55
N VAL A 170 -0.01 7.94 -18.22
CA VAL A 170 -0.56 7.31 -17.03
C VAL A 170 -1.51 6.20 -17.45
N THR A 171 -1.22 4.96 -17.07
CA THR A 171 -2.07 3.79 -17.31
C THR A 171 -2.82 3.43 -16.03
N CYS A 172 -4.14 3.44 -16.09
CA CYS A 172 -5.01 2.96 -15.01
C CYS A 172 -5.17 1.43 -15.10
N MET A 173 -5.05 0.71 -13.98
CA MET A 173 -5.31 -0.73 -13.96
C MET A 173 -6.38 -1.08 -12.93
N THR A 174 -7.44 -1.77 -13.38
CA THR A 174 -8.56 -2.21 -12.53
C THR A 174 -9.09 -3.58 -12.95
N LYS A 175 -10.04 -4.13 -12.19
CA LYS A 175 -10.83 -5.32 -12.57
C LYS A 175 -12.32 -4.97 -12.75
N ASP A 176 -12.61 -3.86 -13.37
CA ASP A 176 -13.96 -3.31 -13.51
C ASP A 176 -14.90 -4.14 -14.41
N ASN A 177 -14.35 -5.04 -15.24
CA ASN A 177 -15.17 -6.01 -15.95
C ASN A 177 -15.86 -7.03 -15.02
N ILE A 178 -15.36 -7.18 -13.78
CA ILE A 178 -15.95 -8.01 -12.70
C ILE A 178 -16.56 -7.12 -11.62
N MET A 179 -15.77 -6.22 -11.04
CA MET A 179 -16.19 -5.34 -9.95
C MET A 179 -16.66 -3.99 -10.48
N LYS A 180 -17.88 -4.01 -11.05
CA LYS A 180 -18.46 -2.90 -11.82
C LYS A 180 -18.70 -1.62 -11.02
N LEU A 181 -18.94 -1.73 -9.70
CA LEU A 181 -19.18 -0.58 -8.84
C LEU A 181 -17.88 -0.06 -8.21
N THR A 182 -17.09 -0.91 -7.54
CA THR A 182 -15.87 -0.49 -6.84
C THR A 182 -14.75 -0.12 -7.81
N ASP A 183 -14.29 -1.07 -8.63
CA ASP A 183 -13.25 -0.82 -9.63
C ASP A 183 -13.74 0.10 -10.74
N GLY A 184 -15.04 0.00 -11.10
CA GLY A 184 -15.69 0.91 -12.02
C GLY A 184 -15.77 2.35 -11.51
N LEU A 185 -15.84 2.59 -10.19
CA LEU A 185 -15.70 3.93 -9.63
C LEU A 185 -14.30 4.48 -9.86
N PHE A 186 -13.27 3.67 -9.58
CA PHE A 186 -11.88 4.07 -9.78
C PHE A 186 -11.60 4.43 -11.25
N HIS A 187 -12.09 3.62 -12.19
CA HIS A 187 -11.93 3.85 -13.62
C HIS A 187 -12.65 5.14 -14.08
N ARG A 188 -13.91 5.35 -13.66
CA ARG A 188 -14.63 6.61 -13.99
C ARG A 188 -13.92 7.84 -13.46
N VAL A 189 -13.45 7.80 -12.21
CA VAL A 189 -12.69 8.93 -11.63
C VAL A 189 -11.38 9.14 -12.38
N PHE A 190 -10.73 8.06 -12.82
CA PHE A 190 -9.54 8.18 -13.66
C PHE A 190 -9.83 8.95 -14.96
N ASP A 191 -10.91 8.61 -15.67
CA ASP A 191 -11.28 9.29 -16.91
C ASP A 191 -11.64 10.76 -16.66
N GLU A 192 -12.38 11.06 -15.59
CA GLU A 192 -12.76 12.42 -15.19
C GLU A 192 -11.53 13.30 -14.87
N VAL A 193 -10.56 12.75 -14.16
CA VAL A 193 -9.31 13.47 -13.84
C VAL A 193 -8.40 13.57 -15.05
N ALA A 194 -8.24 12.50 -15.84
CA ALA A 194 -7.40 12.48 -17.04
C ALA A 194 -7.79 13.59 -18.04
N ALA A 195 -9.10 13.91 -18.15
CA ALA A 195 -9.59 15.00 -18.99
C ALA A 195 -9.03 16.38 -18.62
N GLN A 196 -8.52 16.56 -17.38
CA GLN A 196 -7.90 17.80 -16.90
C GLN A 196 -6.40 17.90 -17.26
N TYR A 197 -5.80 16.81 -17.79
CA TYR A 197 -4.37 16.69 -18.12
C TYR A 197 -4.16 16.33 -19.61
N PRO A 198 -4.58 17.18 -20.55
CA PRO A 198 -4.51 16.88 -22.00
C PRO A 198 -3.08 16.76 -22.54
N ASP A 199 -2.09 17.17 -21.78
CA ASP A 199 -0.66 17.06 -22.06
C ASP A 199 -0.07 15.68 -21.72
N ILE A 200 -0.81 14.82 -20.99
CA ILE A 200 -0.39 13.49 -20.57
C ILE A 200 -1.31 12.44 -21.22
N ALA A 201 -0.74 11.49 -21.95
CA ALA A 201 -1.50 10.40 -22.51
C ALA A 201 -2.06 9.51 -21.39
N SER A 202 -3.32 9.10 -21.52
CA SER A 202 -3.99 8.23 -20.55
C SER A 202 -4.59 7.02 -21.23
N ASP A 203 -4.51 5.86 -20.58
CA ASP A 203 -5.17 4.63 -21.02
C ASP A 203 -5.58 3.78 -19.81
N HIS A 204 -6.53 2.86 -20.06
CA HIS A 204 -6.99 1.90 -19.07
C HIS A 204 -6.71 0.48 -19.52
N MET A 205 -6.40 -0.40 -18.57
CA MET A 205 -6.14 -1.81 -18.82
C MET A 205 -6.73 -2.68 -17.72
N ILE A 206 -7.40 -3.78 -18.11
CA ILE A 206 -7.83 -4.79 -17.14
C ILE A 206 -6.59 -5.41 -16.49
N ILE A 207 -6.60 -5.53 -15.15
CA ILE A 207 -5.43 -5.87 -14.32
C ILE A 207 -4.73 -7.16 -14.71
N ASP A 208 -5.45 -8.21 -15.13
CA ASP A 208 -4.85 -9.49 -15.53
C ASP A 208 -4.02 -9.35 -16.82
N ILE A 209 -4.55 -8.69 -17.84
CA ILE A 209 -3.76 -8.42 -19.05
C ILE A 209 -2.68 -7.36 -18.79
N GLY A 210 -2.94 -6.40 -17.90
CA GLY A 210 -1.96 -5.41 -17.45
C GLY A 210 -0.76 -6.08 -16.76
N ALA A 211 -1.00 -7.02 -15.86
CA ALA A 211 0.05 -7.80 -15.20
C ALA A 211 0.85 -8.65 -16.19
N ALA A 212 0.18 -9.30 -17.15
CA ALA A 212 0.84 -10.07 -18.19
C ALA A 212 1.75 -9.18 -19.08
N ARG A 213 1.28 -7.99 -19.46
CA ARG A 213 2.09 -7.02 -20.22
C ARG A 213 3.24 -6.44 -19.40
N LEU A 214 3.03 -6.17 -18.11
CA LEU A 214 4.10 -5.73 -17.20
C LEU A 214 5.23 -6.76 -17.15
N ALA A 215 4.89 -8.05 -17.11
CA ALA A 215 5.88 -9.11 -17.13
C ALA A 215 6.58 -9.29 -18.48
N ALA A 216 5.88 -9.07 -19.59
CA ALA A 216 6.40 -9.34 -20.94
C ALA A 216 7.06 -8.13 -21.62
N SER A 217 6.59 -6.90 -21.32
CA SER A 217 7.01 -5.67 -22.02
C SER A 217 6.86 -4.46 -21.09
N PRO A 218 7.55 -4.43 -19.92
CA PRO A 218 7.39 -3.35 -18.92
C PRO A 218 7.79 -1.97 -19.47
N GLU A 219 8.63 -1.91 -20.49
CA GLU A 219 9.06 -0.68 -21.16
C GLU A 219 7.94 0.06 -21.89
N THR A 220 6.78 -0.57 -22.08
CA THR A 220 5.59 0.07 -22.66
C THR A 220 4.83 0.93 -21.66
N PHE A 221 5.11 0.78 -20.36
CA PHE A 221 4.51 1.57 -19.30
C PHE A 221 5.43 2.72 -18.88
N ASP A 222 4.81 3.81 -18.40
CA ASP A 222 5.53 4.96 -17.87
C ASP A 222 5.14 5.22 -16.41
N VAL A 223 3.86 5.55 -16.15
CA VAL A 223 3.26 5.58 -14.82
C VAL A 223 2.06 4.64 -14.81
N ILE A 224 1.96 3.79 -13.80
CA ILE A 224 0.77 2.94 -13.55
C ILE A 224 0.10 3.44 -12.28
N VAL A 225 -1.19 3.75 -12.33
CA VAL A 225 -2.01 4.06 -11.15
C VAL A 225 -3.03 2.94 -10.93
N THR A 226 -3.17 2.48 -9.68
CA THR A 226 -4.07 1.37 -9.39
C THR A 226 -4.45 1.31 -7.90
N LEU A 227 -5.48 0.52 -7.59
CA LEU A 227 -5.96 0.23 -6.25
C LEU A 227 -4.89 -0.50 -5.40
N ASN A 228 -5.09 -0.51 -4.09
CA ASN A 228 -4.11 -0.90 -3.10
C ASN A 228 -3.55 -2.32 -3.30
N LEU A 229 -4.41 -3.34 -3.34
CA LEU A 229 -3.96 -4.73 -3.48
C LEU A 229 -3.27 -4.98 -4.82
N TYR A 230 -3.80 -4.44 -5.90
CA TYR A 230 -3.17 -4.60 -7.22
C TYR A 230 -1.82 -3.90 -7.29
N GLY A 231 -1.71 -2.70 -6.72
CA GLY A 231 -0.46 -1.96 -6.63
C GLY A 231 0.61 -2.69 -5.83
N ASP A 232 0.23 -3.40 -4.78
CA ASP A 232 1.15 -4.24 -4.00
C ASP A 232 1.72 -5.38 -4.86
N ILE A 233 0.84 -6.15 -5.48
CA ILE A 233 1.24 -7.31 -6.31
C ILE A 233 2.08 -6.86 -7.52
N LEU A 234 1.60 -5.86 -8.26
CA LEU A 234 2.29 -5.38 -9.48
C LEU A 234 3.67 -4.81 -9.18
N SER A 235 3.83 -4.10 -8.06
CA SER A 235 5.10 -3.49 -7.73
C SER A 235 6.17 -4.50 -7.30
N ASP A 236 5.79 -5.61 -6.67
CA ASP A 236 6.73 -6.68 -6.34
C ASP A 236 7.16 -7.43 -7.62
N ILE A 237 6.23 -7.67 -8.56
CA ILE A 237 6.57 -8.20 -9.88
C ILE A 237 7.54 -7.25 -10.59
N ALA A 238 7.23 -5.95 -10.64
CA ALA A 238 8.07 -4.95 -11.29
C ALA A 238 9.45 -4.84 -10.62
N ALA A 239 9.51 -4.88 -9.29
CA ALA A 239 10.77 -4.87 -8.54
C ALA A 239 11.64 -6.08 -8.91
N GLN A 240 11.07 -7.28 -8.96
CA GLN A 240 11.81 -8.49 -9.35
C GLN A 240 12.34 -8.40 -10.79
N LEU A 241 11.59 -7.80 -11.71
CA LEU A 241 12.02 -7.60 -13.10
C LEU A 241 13.21 -6.62 -13.23
N THR A 242 13.47 -5.76 -12.26
CA THR A 242 14.66 -4.88 -12.26
C THR A 242 15.97 -5.61 -11.96
N GLY A 243 15.91 -6.87 -11.52
CA GLY A 243 17.04 -7.73 -11.19
C GLY A 243 17.12 -8.16 -9.72
N SER A 244 16.59 -7.39 -8.79
CA SER A 244 16.48 -7.75 -7.36
C SER A 244 15.45 -6.88 -6.66
N ILE A 245 14.64 -7.48 -5.77
CA ILE A 245 13.76 -6.73 -4.86
C ILE A 245 14.56 -5.86 -3.88
N GLY A 246 15.83 -6.17 -3.64
CA GLY A 246 16.76 -5.37 -2.82
C GLY A 246 17.06 -3.97 -3.40
N LEU A 247 16.67 -3.71 -4.65
CA LEU A 247 16.77 -2.39 -5.30
C LEU A 247 15.50 -1.56 -5.17
N ALA A 248 14.42 -2.15 -4.67
CA ALA A 248 13.11 -1.52 -4.70
C ALA A 248 12.90 -0.57 -3.52
N ALA A 249 12.58 0.67 -3.85
CA ALA A 249 12.29 1.75 -2.91
C ALA A 249 10.82 2.16 -2.96
N SER A 250 10.33 2.72 -1.86
CA SER A 250 8.98 3.20 -1.73
C SER A 250 8.94 4.53 -0.97
N ALA A 251 8.17 5.48 -1.50
CA ALA A 251 7.77 6.69 -0.80
C ALA A 251 6.27 6.65 -0.55
N ASN A 252 5.86 6.76 0.71
CA ASN A 252 4.45 6.86 1.10
C ASN A 252 4.17 8.32 1.43
N ILE A 253 3.30 8.95 0.68
CA ILE A 253 3.06 10.39 0.70
C ILE A 253 1.67 10.68 1.27
N GLY A 254 1.62 11.60 2.22
CA GLY A 254 0.42 12.20 2.77
C GLY A 254 0.52 13.74 2.76
N GLU A 255 -0.53 14.41 3.17
CA GLU A 255 -0.58 15.87 3.20
C GLU A 255 0.34 16.47 4.27
N GLN A 256 0.49 15.80 5.42
CA GLN A 256 1.23 16.32 6.58
C GLN A 256 2.50 15.54 6.89
N ALA A 257 2.62 14.32 6.39
CA ALA A 257 3.76 13.45 6.66
C ALA A 257 4.10 12.59 5.43
N ALA A 258 5.35 12.15 5.38
CA ALA A 258 5.82 11.19 4.40
C ALA A 258 6.68 10.11 5.06
N MET A 259 6.57 8.87 4.57
CA MET A 259 7.37 7.73 5.03
C MET A 259 8.12 7.12 3.85
N PHE A 260 9.41 6.92 4.03
CA PHE A 260 10.33 6.37 3.03
C PHE A 260 10.86 5.03 3.53
N GLU A 261 10.75 3.99 2.71
CA GLU A 261 11.10 2.63 3.10
C GLU A 261 11.56 1.78 1.91
N ALA A 262 12.30 0.70 2.17
CA ALA A 262 12.48 -0.34 1.18
C ALA A 262 11.18 -1.12 0.98
N VAL A 263 10.95 -1.65 -0.24
CA VAL A 263 9.75 -2.45 -0.55
C VAL A 263 9.81 -3.84 0.09
N HIS A 264 11.02 -4.44 0.11
CA HIS A 264 11.24 -5.79 0.65
C HIS A 264 10.94 -5.90 2.15
N GLY A 265 10.70 -7.14 2.62
CA GLY A 265 10.48 -7.47 4.03
C GLY A 265 11.77 -7.54 4.87
N SER A 266 11.62 -8.00 6.10
CA SER A 266 12.68 -8.08 7.12
C SER A 266 13.72 -9.19 6.90
N ALA A 267 13.51 -10.14 5.99
CA ALA A 267 14.41 -11.24 5.63
C ALA A 267 15.15 -11.85 6.84
N PRO A 268 14.44 -12.44 7.81
CA PRO A 268 15.00 -12.89 9.07
C PRO A 268 16.08 -13.98 8.92
N ASP A 269 16.06 -14.72 7.83
CA ASP A 269 17.01 -15.79 7.47
C ASP A 269 18.42 -15.29 7.18
N ILE A 270 18.58 -14.03 6.76
CA ILE A 270 19.88 -13.39 6.50
C ILE A 270 20.22 -12.25 7.47
N ALA A 271 19.35 -11.97 8.44
CA ALA A 271 19.55 -10.91 9.42
C ALA A 271 20.84 -11.09 10.22
N GLY A 272 21.61 -10.01 10.42
CA GLY A 272 22.87 -10.00 11.15
C GLY A 272 24.04 -10.67 10.44
N ARG A 273 23.86 -11.11 9.18
CA ARG A 273 24.94 -11.72 8.39
C ARG A 273 25.77 -10.71 7.60
N GLY A 274 25.35 -9.45 7.58
CA GLY A 274 26.04 -8.38 6.88
C GLY A 274 26.05 -8.55 5.35
N VAL A 275 25.05 -9.21 4.77
CA VAL A 275 24.97 -9.52 3.33
C VAL A 275 23.79 -8.81 2.64
N ALA A 276 22.91 -8.17 3.40
CA ALA A 276 21.73 -7.51 2.85
C ALA A 276 22.10 -6.30 1.98
N ASN A 277 21.35 -6.12 0.89
CA ASN A 277 21.52 -5.00 -0.04
C ASN A 277 20.87 -3.73 0.54
N PRO A 278 21.62 -2.66 0.85
CA PRO A 278 21.05 -1.43 1.39
C PRO A 278 20.45 -0.51 0.31
N SER A 279 20.53 -0.88 -0.97
CA SER A 279 20.16 -0.02 -2.11
C SER A 279 18.70 0.41 -2.08
N GLY A 280 17.77 -0.48 -1.74
CA GLY A 280 16.35 -0.14 -1.67
C GLY A 280 16.09 0.98 -0.66
N LEU A 281 16.63 0.86 0.56
CA LEU A 281 16.50 1.90 1.59
C LEU A 281 17.30 3.16 1.22
N LEU A 282 18.46 3.04 0.58
CA LEU A 282 19.24 4.18 0.11
C LEU A 282 18.50 4.98 -0.98
N ILE A 283 17.85 4.30 -1.92
CA ILE A 283 17.03 4.95 -2.95
C ILE A 283 15.82 5.63 -2.30
N ALA A 284 15.17 5.01 -1.33
CA ALA A 284 14.11 5.64 -0.54
C ALA A 284 14.62 6.88 0.22
N ALA A 285 15.82 6.81 0.80
CA ALA A 285 16.45 7.95 1.45
C ALA A 285 16.79 9.09 0.46
N THR A 286 17.14 8.78 -0.80
CA THR A 286 17.29 9.84 -1.82
C THR A 286 15.95 10.50 -2.16
N GLN A 287 14.84 9.74 -2.24
CA GLN A 287 13.50 10.32 -2.39
C GLN A 287 13.14 11.21 -1.18
N MET A 288 13.49 10.79 0.04
CA MET A 288 13.33 11.59 1.25
C MET A 288 14.10 12.91 1.18
N LEU A 289 15.37 12.89 0.76
CA LEU A 289 16.19 14.10 0.62
C LEU A 289 15.57 15.08 -0.37
N VAL A 290 15.05 14.59 -1.50
CA VAL A 290 14.36 15.40 -2.48
C VAL A 290 13.09 16.01 -1.87
N HIS A 291 12.26 15.21 -1.20
CA HIS A 291 11.05 15.67 -0.50
C HIS A 291 11.36 16.76 0.54
N LEU A 292 12.49 16.66 1.23
CA LEU A 292 12.94 17.67 2.21
C LEU A 292 13.60 18.90 1.56
N GLY A 293 13.72 18.95 0.23
CA GLY A 293 14.32 20.05 -0.51
C GLY A 293 15.85 20.00 -0.63
N PHE A 294 16.46 18.84 -0.36
CA PHE A 294 17.92 18.61 -0.45
C PHE A 294 18.31 17.88 -1.75
N GLY A 295 17.75 18.32 -2.88
CA GLY A 295 17.96 17.68 -4.19
C GLY A 295 19.45 17.56 -4.58
N ASP A 296 20.29 18.53 -4.28
CA ASP A 296 21.74 18.49 -4.57
C ASP A 296 22.45 17.32 -3.86
N ILE A 297 22.06 17.07 -2.59
CA ILE A 297 22.62 15.96 -1.81
C ILE A 297 22.06 14.62 -2.30
N ALA A 298 20.76 14.57 -2.57
CA ALA A 298 20.11 13.41 -3.17
C ALA A 298 20.79 13.01 -4.49
N GLN A 299 21.10 13.99 -5.36
CA GLN A 299 21.85 13.80 -6.60
C GLN A 299 23.23 13.25 -6.35
N THR A 300 23.97 13.81 -5.40
CA THR A 300 25.32 13.37 -5.03
C THR A 300 25.31 11.91 -4.56
N VAL A 301 24.41 11.54 -3.68
CA VAL A 301 24.26 10.18 -3.15
C VAL A 301 23.83 9.21 -4.27
N LYS A 302 22.82 9.58 -5.07
CA LYS A 302 22.30 8.70 -6.13
C LYS A 302 23.35 8.46 -7.21
N ASN A 303 24.10 9.49 -7.62
CA ASN A 303 25.16 9.33 -8.61
C ASN A 303 26.33 8.51 -8.07
N ALA A 304 26.71 8.65 -6.80
CA ALA A 304 27.73 7.81 -6.17
C ALA A 304 27.31 6.33 -6.14
N TRP A 305 26.04 6.06 -5.83
CA TRP A 305 25.47 4.72 -5.92
C TRP A 305 25.50 4.18 -7.35
N LEU A 306 25.12 4.97 -8.36
CA LEU A 306 25.21 4.58 -9.78
C LEU A 306 26.65 4.24 -10.19
N CYS A 307 27.65 5.04 -9.75
CA CYS A 307 29.06 4.73 -9.97
C CYS A 307 29.49 3.41 -9.31
N THR A 308 28.96 3.09 -8.12
CA THR A 308 29.25 1.82 -7.44
C THR A 308 28.74 0.63 -8.24
N ILE A 309 27.51 0.76 -8.78
CA ILE A 309 26.92 -0.25 -9.67
C ILE A 309 27.71 -0.38 -10.97
N GLU A 310 28.12 0.73 -11.61
CA GLU A 310 28.95 0.70 -12.83
C GLU A 310 30.31 0.03 -12.61
N ASP A 311 30.92 0.27 -11.45
CA ASP A 311 32.21 -0.34 -11.11
C ASP A 311 32.09 -1.83 -10.74
N GLY A 312 30.87 -2.39 -10.78
CA GLY A 312 30.59 -3.82 -10.54
C GLY A 312 30.76 -4.25 -9.09
N ILE A 313 30.69 -3.33 -8.12
CA ILE A 313 30.74 -3.64 -6.69
C ILE A 313 29.31 -3.94 -6.23
N HIS A 314 29.04 -5.21 -6.02
CA HIS A 314 27.68 -5.72 -5.88
C HIS A 314 27.50 -6.54 -4.60
N THR A 315 26.31 -6.43 -4.00
CA THR A 315 25.88 -7.33 -2.92
C THR A 315 25.45 -8.69 -3.50
N PRO A 316 25.41 -9.78 -2.69
CA PRO A 316 25.16 -11.14 -3.18
C PRO A 316 23.90 -11.32 -4.05
N ASP A 317 22.83 -10.55 -3.77
CA ASP A 317 21.55 -10.63 -4.49
C ASP A 317 21.65 -10.16 -5.95
N ILE A 318 22.52 -9.19 -6.23
CA ILE A 318 22.75 -8.63 -7.59
C ILE A 318 24.09 -9.06 -8.19
N PHE A 319 24.93 -9.77 -7.44
CA PHE A 319 26.20 -10.27 -7.93
C PHE A 319 26.02 -11.35 -9.01
N ARG A 320 26.76 -11.25 -10.09
CA ARG A 320 26.80 -12.24 -11.19
C ARG A 320 28.21 -12.39 -11.70
N VAL A 321 28.69 -13.63 -11.73
CA VAL A 321 30.01 -13.98 -12.32
C VAL A 321 30.09 -13.51 -13.78
N GLY A 322 31.16 -12.84 -14.12
CA GLY A 322 31.40 -12.29 -15.48
C GLY A 322 30.71 -10.93 -15.74
N LEU A 323 29.87 -10.45 -14.83
CA LEU A 323 29.27 -9.13 -14.91
C LEU A 323 29.75 -8.24 -13.77
N SER A 324 29.85 -8.78 -12.55
CA SER A 324 30.29 -8.07 -11.35
C SER A 324 31.82 -8.18 -11.19
N ALA A 325 32.44 -7.12 -10.67
CA ALA A 325 33.85 -7.09 -10.36
C ALA A 325 34.16 -7.66 -8.97
N GLU A 326 33.29 -7.35 -7.99
CA GLU A 326 33.49 -7.73 -6.60
C GLU A 326 32.14 -8.00 -5.90
N GLU A 327 32.07 -9.08 -5.10
CA GLU A 327 30.96 -9.36 -4.21
C GLU A 327 31.28 -8.82 -2.82
N VAL A 328 30.41 -7.95 -2.29
CA VAL A 328 30.63 -7.28 -1.01
C VAL A 328 29.40 -7.38 -0.09
N GLY A 329 29.64 -7.34 1.22
CA GLY A 329 28.58 -7.25 2.20
C GLY A 329 28.05 -5.83 2.39
N THR A 330 27.00 -5.70 3.22
CA THR A 330 26.26 -4.45 3.47
C THR A 330 27.15 -3.26 3.83
N ALA A 331 28.06 -3.43 4.80
CA ALA A 331 28.93 -2.36 5.25
C ALA A 331 29.97 -1.94 4.19
N ALA A 332 30.59 -2.92 3.52
CA ALA A 332 31.57 -2.66 2.45
C ALA A 332 30.91 -2.02 1.22
N PHE A 333 29.66 -2.37 0.91
CA PHE A 333 28.88 -1.68 -0.11
C PHE A 333 28.67 -0.19 0.23
N ALA A 334 28.33 0.12 1.50
CA ALA A 334 28.23 1.51 1.95
C ALA A 334 29.57 2.26 1.81
N ASP A 335 30.68 1.64 2.20
CA ASP A 335 32.03 2.22 2.03
C ASP A 335 32.33 2.50 0.56
N ALA A 336 31.96 1.59 -0.34
CA ALA A 336 32.13 1.77 -1.77
C ALA A 336 31.33 2.96 -2.33
N VAL A 337 30.09 3.18 -1.85
CA VAL A 337 29.28 4.34 -2.22
C VAL A 337 29.91 5.63 -1.66
N ILE A 338 30.34 5.63 -0.39
CA ILE A 338 31.00 6.79 0.25
C ILE A 338 32.26 7.21 -0.54
N ALA A 339 33.08 6.25 -0.95
CA ALA A 339 34.28 6.52 -1.73
C ALA A 339 34.01 7.13 -3.13
N ARG A 340 32.74 7.13 -3.54
CA ARG A 340 32.31 7.66 -4.85
C ARG A 340 31.47 8.94 -4.75
N LEU A 341 31.25 9.46 -3.55
CA LEU A 341 30.55 10.74 -3.39
C LEU A 341 31.25 11.84 -4.20
N GLY A 342 30.45 12.61 -4.93
CA GLY A 342 30.91 13.64 -5.84
C GLY A 342 31.32 13.14 -7.24
N LYS A 343 31.35 11.82 -7.50
CA LYS A 343 31.57 11.26 -8.84
C LYS A 343 30.25 11.20 -9.62
N THR A 344 30.37 11.21 -10.95
CA THR A 344 29.26 11.07 -11.89
C THR A 344 29.41 9.76 -12.68
N PRO A 345 28.34 8.97 -12.85
CA PRO A 345 28.39 7.75 -13.63
C PRO A 345 28.73 8.04 -15.10
N LYS A 346 29.39 7.10 -15.77
CA LYS A 346 29.89 7.27 -17.14
C LYS A 346 28.98 6.64 -18.19
N GLN A 347 28.31 5.56 -17.86
CA GLN A 347 27.47 4.78 -18.78
C GLN A 347 25.99 4.85 -18.38
N LEU A 348 25.67 4.74 -17.09
CA LEU A 348 24.32 4.98 -16.58
C LEU A 348 24.01 6.48 -16.65
N ALA A 349 22.79 6.84 -17.01
CA ALA A 349 22.38 8.24 -17.05
C ALA A 349 22.46 8.85 -15.64
N PRO A 350 23.24 9.93 -15.44
CA PRO A 350 23.31 10.61 -14.16
C PRO A 350 21.96 11.23 -13.81
N VAL A 351 21.62 11.24 -12.53
CA VAL A 351 20.42 11.94 -12.07
C VAL A 351 20.73 13.42 -11.81
N GLN A 352 19.74 14.27 -12.09
CA GLN A 352 19.76 15.69 -11.77
C GLN A 352 18.42 16.05 -11.15
N TYR A 353 18.44 16.66 -9.96
CA TYR A 353 17.24 17.15 -9.30
C TYR A 353 17.23 18.69 -9.34
N GLN A 354 16.10 19.27 -9.65
CA GLN A 354 15.95 20.73 -9.65
C GLN A 354 15.98 21.26 -8.22
N ARG A 355 16.65 22.42 -8.01
CA ARG A 355 16.67 23.09 -6.71
C ARG A 355 15.28 23.60 -6.35
N GLY A 356 14.78 23.26 -5.17
CA GLY A 356 13.61 23.88 -4.57
C GLY A 356 12.25 23.39 -5.06
N VAL A 357 12.23 22.36 -5.90
CA VAL A 357 10.98 21.67 -6.23
C VAL A 357 10.74 20.62 -5.15
N ARG A 358 9.63 20.72 -4.42
CA ARG A 358 9.12 19.59 -3.66
C ARG A 358 8.67 18.56 -4.69
N ASP A 359 9.32 17.41 -4.77
CA ASP A 359 9.09 16.40 -5.82
C ASP A 359 7.76 15.64 -5.68
N PHE A 360 6.94 16.03 -4.72
CA PHE A 360 5.60 15.47 -4.53
C PHE A 360 4.63 16.63 -4.47
N PRO A 361 3.80 16.83 -5.50
CA PRO A 361 2.84 17.92 -5.55
C PRO A 361 1.82 17.78 -4.41
N GLU A 362 1.53 18.89 -3.74
CA GLU A 362 0.39 18.98 -2.81
C GLU A 362 -0.90 18.96 -3.64
N PRO A 363 -1.91 18.14 -3.30
CA PRO A 363 -3.17 18.12 -4.02
C PRO A 363 -3.92 19.45 -3.79
N GLU A 364 -4.11 20.24 -4.84
CA GLU A 364 -5.06 21.36 -4.81
C GLU A 364 -6.50 20.78 -4.86
N LEU A 365 -7.25 21.03 -3.81
CA LEU A 365 -8.67 20.66 -3.72
C LEU A 365 -9.50 21.80 -4.35
N ASP A 366 -9.90 21.65 -5.61
CA ASP A 366 -10.84 22.55 -6.24
C ASP A 366 -12.29 22.21 -5.85
N GLU A 367 -13.06 23.27 -5.55
CA GLU A 367 -14.49 23.18 -5.26
C GLU A 367 -15.31 22.83 -6.52
N ALA A 368 -16.14 21.81 -6.36
CA ALA A 368 -17.33 21.45 -7.13
C ALA A 368 -17.26 21.44 -8.68
N VAL A 369 -17.22 20.25 -9.25
CA VAL A 369 -17.51 20.01 -10.68
C VAL A 369 -18.89 19.37 -10.84
N SER A 370 -19.70 19.99 -11.70
CA SER A 370 -21.04 19.56 -12.13
C SER A 370 -21.02 18.27 -12.97
N GLU A 371 -22.09 17.46 -12.90
CA GLU A 371 -22.27 16.19 -13.60
C GLU A 371 -22.14 16.29 -15.13
N PRO A 372 -21.45 15.34 -15.79
CA PRO A 372 -21.44 15.22 -17.24
C PRO A 372 -22.36 14.12 -17.78
N ALA A 373 -22.86 14.39 -18.99
CA ALA A 373 -23.81 13.58 -19.74
C ALA A 373 -23.22 12.29 -20.34
N ASP A 374 -24.09 11.28 -20.47
CA ASP A 374 -23.84 9.96 -21.06
C ASP A 374 -23.29 10.01 -22.50
N ARG A 375 -22.24 9.21 -22.77
CA ARG A 375 -21.84 8.85 -24.13
C ARG A 375 -21.74 7.33 -24.29
N GLU A 376 -22.61 6.79 -25.10
CA GLU A 376 -22.56 5.41 -25.62
C GLU A 376 -21.47 5.29 -26.70
N GLY A 377 -20.58 4.31 -26.57
CA GLY A 377 -19.61 3.90 -27.58
C GLY A 377 -19.66 2.39 -27.83
N THR A 378 -19.82 1.96 -29.07
CA THR A 378 -19.90 0.57 -29.53
C THR A 378 -18.50 -0.08 -29.57
N PRO A 379 -18.36 -1.40 -29.29
CA PRO A 379 -17.06 -2.09 -29.33
C PRO A 379 -16.68 -2.48 -30.78
N GLU A 380 -15.40 -2.25 -31.13
CA GLU A 380 -14.82 -2.74 -32.39
C GLU A 380 -14.39 -4.20 -32.29
N ASP A 381 -14.63 -4.96 -33.37
CA ASP A 381 -14.40 -6.40 -33.52
C ASP A 381 -12.90 -6.78 -33.46
N ILE A 382 -12.56 -7.71 -32.56
CA ILE A 382 -11.27 -8.37 -32.52
C ILE A 382 -11.29 -9.60 -33.45
N SER A 383 -10.56 -9.55 -34.57
CA SER A 383 -10.40 -10.70 -35.46
C SER A 383 -9.48 -11.76 -34.82
N VAL A 384 -10.00 -12.94 -34.56
CA VAL A 384 -9.27 -14.09 -34.02
C VAL A 384 -8.67 -14.92 -35.17
N ASN A 385 -7.37 -15.24 -35.06
CA ASN A 385 -6.64 -16.04 -36.04
C ASN A 385 -7.24 -17.46 -36.18
N PRO A 386 -7.62 -17.91 -37.38
CA PRO A 386 -8.27 -19.21 -37.63
C PRO A 386 -7.45 -20.44 -37.20
N GLU A 387 -6.13 -20.38 -37.19
CA GLU A 387 -5.27 -21.50 -36.78
C GLU A 387 -5.29 -21.73 -35.25
N SER A 388 -5.42 -20.67 -34.46
CA SER A 388 -5.56 -20.75 -33.00
C SER A 388 -6.89 -21.41 -32.62
N LEU A 389 -7.97 -21.14 -33.35
CA LEU A 389 -9.28 -21.78 -33.16
C LEU A 389 -9.25 -23.28 -33.47
N LYS A 390 -8.47 -23.70 -34.45
CA LYS A 390 -8.32 -25.12 -34.79
C LYS A 390 -7.59 -25.90 -33.69
N LEU A 391 -6.54 -25.33 -33.09
CA LEU A 391 -5.80 -25.93 -32.00
C LEU A 391 -6.67 -26.11 -30.73
N VAL A 392 -7.45 -25.11 -30.38
CA VAL A 392 -8.40 -25.15 -29.26
C VAL A 392 -9.51 -26.17 -29.51
N ARG A 393 -10.05 -26.22 -30.72
CA ARG A 393 -11.08 -27.20 -31.11
C ARG A 393 -10.55 -28.63 -31.06
N ASP A 394 -9.33 -28.89 -31.54
CA ASP A 394 -8.70 -30.22 -31.53
C ASP A 394 -8.36 -30.66 -30.10
N PHE A 395 -7.99 -29.74 -29.22
CA PHE A 395 -7.80 -29.99 -27.79
C PHE A 395 -9.12 -30.38 -27.10
N LEU A 396 -10.20 -29.62 -27.35
CA LEU A 396 -11.53 -29.88 -26.80
C LEU A 396 -12.12 -31.19 -27.29
N LEU A 397 -11.91 -31.55 -28.57
CA LEU A 397 -12.36 -32.81 -29.14
C LEU A 397 -11.57 -34.03 -28.60
N LYS A 398 -10.30 -33.87 -28.23
CA LYS A 398 -9.52 -34.91 -27.55
C LYS A 398 -9.97 -35.08 -26.09
N ALA A 399 -10.31 -34.01 -25.40
CA ALA A 399 -10.83 -34.06 -24.02
C ALA A 399 -12.22 -34.78 -23.96
N HIS A 400 -13.03 -34.65 -25.00
CA HIS A 400 -14.36 -35.30 -25.07
C HIS A 400 -14.31 -36.80 -25.34
N LYS A 401 -13.19 -37.36 -25.81
CA LYS A 401 -13.02 -38.78 -26.07
C LYS A 401 -12.47 -39.60 -24.91
N GLN A 402 -12.10 -38.94 -23.80
CA GLN A 402 -11.82 -39.66 -22.54
C GLN A 402 -13.16 -39.90 -21.82
N GLN A 403 -13.43 -41.15 -21.49
CA GLN A 403 -14.62 -41.54 -20.73
C GLN A 403 -14.79 -40.66 -19.51
N PRO A 404 -16.04 -40.27 -19.12
CA PRO A 404 -16.23 -39.50 -17.90
C PRO A 404 -15.63 -40.26 -16.73
N ALA A 405 -14.59 -39.67 -16.15
CA ALA A 405 -14.09 -40.10 -14.87
C ALA A 405 -15.29 -40.11 -13.90
N THR A 406 -15.50 -41.21 -13.21
CA THR A 406 -16.48 -41.30 -12.12
C THR A 406 -16.34 -40.02 -11.29
N PRO A 407 -17.42 -39.25 -11.03
CA PRO A 407 -17.31 -38.03 -10.27
C PRO A 407 -16.65 -38.35 -8.94
N VAL A 408 -15.45 -37.80 -8.73
CA VAL A 408 -14.77 -37.89 -7.44
C VAL A 408 -15.68 -37.16 -6.46
N ARG A 409 -16.49 -37.90 -5.70
CA ARG A 409 -17.18 -37.37 -4.54
C ARG A 409 -16.08 -36.97 -3.57
N VAL A 410 -15.69 -35.69 -3.56
CA VAL A 410 -14.92 -35.15 -2.46
C VAL A 410 -15.84 -35.27 -1.25
N GLN A 411 -15.58 -36.26 -0.39
CA GLN A 411 -16.15 -36.27 0.93
C GLN A 411 -15.52 -35.09 1.69
N THR A 412 -16.19 -33.97 1.67
CA THR A 412 -15.91 -32.90 2.62
C THR A 412 -16.37 -33.39 3.97
N SER A 413 -15.43 -33.84 4.80
CA SER A 413 -15.70 -33.97 6.22
C SER A 413 -15.99 -32.56 6.72
N SER A 414 -17.26 -32.26 7.02
CA SER A 414 -17.60 -31.03 7.71
C SER A 414 -16.78 -30.96 8.99
N PRO A 415 -16.01 -29.89 9.23
CA PRO A 415 -15.31 -29.76 10.50
C PRO A 415 -16.34 -29.82 11.64
N PRO A 416 -15.94 -30.31 12.84
CA PRO A 416 -16.83 -30.35 13.99
C PRO A 416 -17.46 -28.95 14.17
N ARG A 417 -18.77 -28.90 14.37
CA ARG A 417 -19.50 -27.63 14.52
C ARG A 417 -19.03 -26.97 15.82
N SER A 418 -18.26 -25.89 15.69
CA SER A 418 -17.88 -25.05 16.82
C SER A 418 -19.12 -24.36 17.43
N ASN A 419 -19.05 -24.04 18.73
CA ASN A 419 -20.10 -23.27 19.41
C ASN A 419 -20.09 -21.84 18.90
N ARG A 420 -21.09 -21.50 18.05
CA ARG A 420 -21.24 -20.18 17.46
C ARG A 420 -22.15 -19.32 18.34
N GLN A 421 -21.66 -18.16 18.78
CA GLN A 421 -22.42 -17.23 19.62
C GLN A 421 -22.45 -15.84 19.00
N LEU A 422 -23.62 -15.19 18.96
CA LEU A 422 -23.80 -13.81 18.51
C LEU A 422 -23.43 -12.86 19.66
N VAL A 423 -22.33 -12.09 19.49
CA VAL A 423 -21.75 -11.24 20.54
C VAL A 423 -21.86 -9.76 20.26
N GLY A 424 -22.42 -9.37 19.13
CA GLY A 424 -22.58 -7.98 18.73
C GLY A 424 -22.93 -7.82 17.25
N VAL A 425 -22.90 -6.60 16.79
CA VAL A 425 -23.16 -6.24 15.39
C VAL A 425 -22.35 -5.02 14.97
N ASP A 426 -21.77 -5.06 13.79
CA ASP A 426 -21.25 -3.88 13.09
C ASP A 426 -22.43 -3.23 12.34
N VAL A 427 -22.76 -2.00 12.68
CA VAL A 427 -23.77 -1.19 12.01
C VAL A 427 -23.03 -0.20 11.11
N PHE A 428 -23.32 -0.23 9.83
CA PHE A 428 -22.77 0.74 8.87
C PHE A 428 -23.77 1.86 8.69
N VAL A 429 -23.31 3.10 8.88
CA VAL A 429 -24.13 4.30 8.96
C VAL A 429 -23.70 5.31 7.90
N TYR A 430 -24.66 5.90 7.20
CA TYR A 430 -24.44 7.14 6.46
C TYR A 430 -24.56 8.32 7.43
N TRP A 431 -23.51 9.13 7.50
CA TRP A 431 -23.50 10.34 8.32
C TRP A 431 -22.55 11.37 7.73
N ASP A 432 -23.09 12.50 7.31
CA ASP A 432 -22.39 13.57 6.62
C ASP A 432 -22.72 14.94 7.23
N GLN A 433 -22.46 15.05 8.54
CA GLN A 433 -22.58 16.34 9.23
C GLN A 433 -21.26 17.12 9.17
N ASP A 434 -21.36 18.45 9.20
CA ASP A 434 -20.21 19.34 9.21
C ASP A 434 -19.16 18.93 10.26
N GLY A 435 -17.91 18.86 9.82
CA GLY A 435 -16.78 18.47 10.64
C GLY A 435 -16.57 16.96 10.84
N ARG A 436 -17.51 16.09 10.41
CA ARG A 436 -17.40 14.62 10.47
C ARG A 436 -16.71 14.10 11.74
N CYS A 437 -17.11 14.62 12.91
CA CYS A 437 -16.50 14.33 14.20
C CYS A 437 -16.97 12.99 14.75
N ALA A 438 -16.06 12.02 14.87
CA ALA A 438 -16.37 10.68 15.36
C ALA A 438 -16.94 10.66 16.78
N ASP A 439 -16.47 11.56 17.67
CA ASP A 439 -16.98 11.66 19.05
C ASP A 439 -18.43 12.16 19.09
N THR A 440 -18.81 13.08 18.20
CA THR A 440 -20.18 13.54 18.05
C THR A 440 -21.09 12.40 17.60
N LEU A 441 -20.68 11.64 16.59
CA LEU A 441 -21.39 10.45 16.13
C LEU A 441 -21.51 9.42 17.26
N ALA A 442 -20.42 9.16 17.98
CA ALA A 442 -20.40 8.20 19.08
C ALA A 442 -21.37 8.58 20.20
N GLY A 443 -21.38 9.85 20.62
CA GLY A 443 -22.29 10.36 21.63
C GLY A 443 -23.77 10.17 21.22
N TRP A 444 -24.09 10.46 19.97
CA TRP A 444 -25.45 10.25 19.45
C TRP A 444 -25.83 8.77 19.44
N LEU A 445 -24.97 7.90 18.90
CA LEU A 445 -25.22 6.46 18.84
C LEU A 445 -25.32 5.81 20.22
N GLN A 446 -24.49 6.22 21.18
CA GLN A 446 -24.57 5.73 22.57
C GLN A 446 -25.87 6.13 23.25
N SER A 447 -26.35 7.37 23.03
CA SER A 447 -27.63 7.83 23.61
C SER A 447 -28.84 7.11 23.02
N ALA A 448 -28.73 6.60 21.78
CA ALA A 448 -29.78 5.87 21.08
C ALA A 448 -29.75 4.35 21.34
N ALA A 449 -28.64 3.81 21.82
CA ALA A 449 -28.47 2.38 22.02
C ALA A 449 -29.30 1.89 23.23
N PRO A 450 -29.96 0.72 23.14
CA PRO A 450 -30.68 0.14 24.27
C PRO A 450 -29.74 -0.42 25.33
N ALA A 451 -30.23 -0.64 26.55
CA ALA A 451 -29.45 -1.25 27.62
C ALA A 451 -28.89 -2.63 27.21
N GLY A 452 -27.62 -2.87 27.52
CA GLY A 452 -26.93 -4.13 27.20
C GLY A 452 -26.35 -4.20 25.81
N ALA A 453 -26.36 -3.10 25.03
CA ALA A 453 -25.62 -2.92 23.79
C ALA A 453 -24.69 -1.69 23.91
N HIS A 454 -23.40 -1.89 23.72
CA HIS A 454 -22.39 -0.84 23.89
C HIS A 454 -21.65 -0.59 22.59
N LEU A 455 -21.51 0.69 22.22
CA LEU A 455 -20.64 1.11 21.15
C LEU A 455 -19.19 0.91 21.59
N SER A 456 -18.49 -0.06 21.03
CA SER A 456 -17.09 -0.36 21.37
C SER A 456 -16.09 0.43 20.53
N LEU A 457 -16.39 0.63 19.24
CA LEU A 457 -15.55 1.43 18.35
C LEU A 457 -16.32 1.98 17.15
N ILE A 458 -15.77 3.05 16.56
CA ILE A 458 -16.12 3.47 15.20
C ILE A 458 -14.88 3.40 14.33
N THR A 459 -15.04 2.90 13.11
CA THR A 459 -14.00 2.99 12.08
C THR A 459 -14.52 3.70 10.84
N ASN A 460 -13.65 4.48 10.20
CA ASN A 460 -13.90 5.05 8.88
C ASN A 460 -12.78 4.60 7.93
N ARG A 461 -13.12 4.12 6.74
CA ARG A 461 -12.17 3.55 5.78
C ARG A 461 -11.24 2.46 6.39
N GLY A 462 -11.71 1.76 7.42
CA GLY A 462 -10.95 0.74 8.15
C GLY A 462 -9.95 1.26 9.19
N VAL A 463 -9.91 2.59 9.43
CA VAL A 463 -9.14 3.23 10.51
C VAL A 463 -10.02 3.40 11.73
N LYS A 464 -9.52 3.12 12.94
CA LYS A 464 -10.23 3.44 14.19
C LYS A 464 -10.22 4.96 14.39
N VAL A 465 -11.42 5.52 14.55
CA VAL A 465 -11.63 6.95 14.78
C VAL A 465 -12.34 7.24 16.11
N TYR A 466 -12.83 6.20 16.81
CA TYR A 466 -13.38 6.27 18.15
C TYR A 466 -13.23 4.91 18.86
N PRO A 467 -12.97 4.85 20.18
CA PRO A 467 -12.42 5.93 21.00
C PRO A 467 -10.97 6.23 20.64
N GLU A 468 -10.49 7.41 21.03
CA GLU A 468 -9.09 7.81 20.82
C GLU A 468 -8.66 7.77 19.34
N GLY A 469 -9.49 8.35 18.47
CA GLY A 469 -9.14 8.57 17.07
C GLY A 469 -8.07 9.66 16.91
N LEU A 470 -7.33 9.59 15.79
CA LEU A 470 -6.32 10.59 15.48
C LEU A 470 -6.94 11.73 14.67
N PRO A 471 -6.66 12.99 15.01
CA PRO A 471 -7.33 14.15 14.40
C PRO A 471 -7.03 14.32 12.91
N GLU A 472 -5.90 13.79 12.43
CA GLU A 472 -5.51 13.81 11.03
C GLU A 472 -6.21 12.78 10.16
N THR A 473 -7.00 11.86 10.73
CA THR A 473 -7.68 10.81 9.97
C THR A 473 -8.75 11.40 9.07
N PHE A 474 -8.57 11.29 7.76
CA PHE A 474 -9.58 11.68 6.78
C PHE A 474 -10.78 10.73 6.83
N CYS A 475 -11.98 11.29 7.03
CA CYS A 475 -13.22 10.54 7.11
C CYS A 475 -14.14 10.80 5.92
N THR A 476 -14.76 9.73 5.40
CA THR A 476 -15.87 9.77 4.43
C THR A 476 -17.21 9.76 5.17
N ASP A 477 -18.30 9.81 4.46
CA ASP A 477 -19.68 9.73 4.97
C ASP A 477 -20.11 8.31 5.40
N HIS A 478 -19.26 7.31 5.21
CA HIS A 478 -19.54 5.90 5.49
C HIS A 478 -18.82 5.43 6.76
N TRP A 479 -19.58 5.14 7.82
CA TRP A 479 -19.04 4.81 9.13
C TRP A 479 -19.40 3.39 9.53
N ARG A 480 -18.43 2.60 10.01
CA ARG A 480 -18.64 1.30 10.65
C ARG A 480 -18.66 1.48 12.16
N CYS A 481 -19.81 1.28 12.80
CA CYS A 481 -20.03 1.43 14.22
C CYS A 481 -20.25 0.06 14.86
N ARG A 482 -19.31 -0.38 15.69
CA ARG A 482 -19.33 -1.70 16.34
C ARG A 482 -20.05 -1.64 17.65
N PHE A 483 -21.14 -2.37 17.77
CA PHE A 483 -21.83 -2.60 19.02
C PHE A 483 -21.54 -4.00 19.56
N ARG A 484 -21.20 -4.08 20.84
CA ARG A 484 -20.99 -5.34 21.57
C ARG A 484 -22.14 -5.52 22.55
N PHE A 485 -22.53 -6.77 22.78
CA PHE A 485 -23.54 -7.13 23.77
C PHE A 485 -22.85 -7.55 25.08
N ASP A 486 -23.45 -7.18 26.25
CA ASP A 486 -22.95 -7.58 27.58
C ASP A 486 -22.84 -9.10 27.74
N ARG A 487 -23.72 -9.82 27.07
CA ARG A 487 -23.78 -11.27 27.02
C ARG A 487 -24.11 -11.71 25.61
N PRO A 488 -23.62 -12.87 25.16
CA PRO A 488 -24.03 -13.43 23.88
C PRO A 488 -25.55 -13.44 23.76
N ALA A 489 -26.05 -13.03 22.60
CA ALA A 489 -27.49 -13.02 22.36
C ALA A 489 -28.02 -14.45 22.17
N GLU A 490 -29.13 -14.79 22.80
CA GLU A 490 -29.79 -16.10 22.65
C GLU A 490 -30.39 -16.25 21.25
N ASP A 491 -30.86 -15.12 20.69
CA ASP A 491 -31.44 -15.03 19.35
C ASP A 491 -31.10 -13.68 18.68
N TYR A 492 -31.67 -13.43 17.51
CA TYR A 492 -31.48 -12.18 16.76
C TYR A 492 -32.26 -11.00 17.31
N GLY A 493 -33.11 -11.20 18.33
CA GLY A 493 -33.98 -10.14 18.91
C GLY A 493 -33.21 -8.94 19.42
N ARG A 494 -32.03 -9.13 20.03
CA ARG A 494 -31.17 -8.02 20.48
C ARG A 494 -30.64 -7.16 19.33
N CYS A 495 -30.31 -7.74 18.19
CA CYS A 495 -29.95 -6.97 17.01
C CYS A 495 -31.13 -6.13 16.53
N LEU A 496 -32.34 -6.72 16.47
CA LEU A 496 -33.54 -6.00 16.05
C LEU A 496 -33.90 -4.85 17.00
N GLU A 497 -33.75 -5.06 18.31
CA GLU A 497 -33.94 -4.02 19.33
C GLU A 497 -32.97 -2.86 19.13
N LEU A 498 -31.68 -3.15 18.97
CA LEU A 498 -30.67 -2.13 18.70
C LEU A 498 -30.96 -1.37 17.41
N LEU A 499 -31.20 -2.07 16.30
CA LEU A 499 -31.48 -1.44 15.01
C LEU A 499 -32.77 -0.62 15.05
N GLY A 500 -33.80 -1.11 15.72
CA GLY A 500 -35.05 -0.35 15.95
C GLY A 500 -34.84 0.94 16.74
N SER A 501 -34.02 0.89 17.80
CA SER A 501 -33.70 2.07 18.62
C SER A 501 -32.88 3.09 17.84
N LEU A 502 -31.87 2.64 17.11
CA LEU A 502 -31.03 3.52 16.24
C LEU A 502 -31.90 4.17 15.14
N ALA A 503 -32.73 3.37 14.45
CA ALA A 503 -33.63 3.89 13.41
C ALA A 503 -34.67 4.90 13.99
N ALA A 504 -35.22 4.64 15.19
CA ALA A 504 -36.13 5.56 15.86
C ALA A 504 -35.45 6.89 16.26
N ALA A 505 -34.13 6.86 16.51
CA ALA A 505 -33.31 8.05 16.75
C ALA A 505 -32.91 8.79 15.46
N GLY A 506 -33.31 8.31 14.29
CA GLY A 506 -33.02 8.92 12.99
C GLY A 506 -31.67 8.53 12.39
N VAL A 507 -31.03 7.47 12.88
CA VAL A 507 -29.76 6.97 12.32
C VAL A 507 -30.03 6.35 10.94
N ASP A 508 -29.31 6.81 9.93
CA ASP A 508 -29.38 6.27 8.56
C ASP A 508 -28.49 5.01 8.44
N ILE A 509 -29.12 3.84 8.56
CA ILE A 509 -28.45 2.54 8.56
C ILE A 509 -28.30 2.01 7.14
N ILE A 510 -27.08 1.91 6.64
CA ILE A 510 -26.76 1.39 5.29
C ILE A 510 -26.89 -0.14 5.26
N LYS A 511 -26.23 -0.82 6.21
CA LYS A 511 -26.17 -2.29 6.31
C LYS A 511 -25.68 -2.73 7.69
N THR A 512 -25.76 -4.02 7.96
CA THR A 512 -25.23 -4.61 9.19
C THR A 512 -24.43 -5.87 8.92
N GLU A 513 -23.47 -6.17 9.82
CA GLU A 513 -22.71 -7.43 9.83
C GLU A 513 -22.71 -8.01 11.24
N ASN A 514 -23.19 -9.23 11.39
CA ASN A 514 -23.25 -9.88 12.68
C ASN A 514 -21.85 -10.29 13.17
N LEU A 515 -21.58 -10.08 14.46
CA LEU A 515 -20.34 -10.44 15.10
C LEU A 515 -20.53 -11.75 15.87
N TYR A 516 -19.91 -12.80 15.37
CA TYR A 516 -19.95 -14.12 16.00
C TYR A 516 -18.60 -14.47 16.60
N THR A 517 -18.65 -15.16 17.75
CA THR A 517 -17.52 -15.96 18.22
C THR A 517 -17.74 -17.43 17.86
N TYR A 518 -16.66 -18.18 17.72
CA TYR A 518 -16.65 -19.62 17.45
C TYR A 518 -15.74 -20.29 18.47
N ASP A 519 -16.33 -21.06 19.40
CA ASP A 519 -15.64 -21.63 20.57
C ASP A 519 -14.93 -20.55 21.43
N GLY A 520 -15.52 -19.34 21.49
CA GLY A 520 -14.97 -18.19 22.21
C GLY A 520 -14.06 -17.28 21.38
N GLU A 521 -13.53 -17.77 20.25
CA GLU A 521 -12.64 -16.99 19.37
C GLU A 521 -13.44 -16.06 18.46
N PRO A 522 -13.01 -14.79 18.27
CA PRO A 522 -13.67 -13.84 17.38
C PRO A 522 -13.69 -14.33 15.93
N GLY A 523 -14.86 -14.38 15.32
CA GLY A 523 -15.06 -14.60 13.89
C GLY A 523 -15.07 -13.29 13.07
N PHE A 524 -14.40 -12.25 13.54
CA PHE A 524 -14.34 -10.94 12.89
C PHE A 524 -13.03 -10.23 13.26
N THR A 525 -12.58 -9.32 12.38
CA THR A 525 -11.37 -8.55 12.63
C THR A 525 -11.55 -7.61 13.82
N LEU A 526 -10.69 -7.73 14.83
CA LEU A 526 -10.66 -6.81 15.97
C LEU A 526 -10.21 -5.41 15.54
N GLY A 527 -10.70 -4.38 16.22
CA GLY A 527 -10.22 -3.02 16.08
C GLY A 527 -8.82 -2.85 16.71
N GLN A 528 -8.19 -1.72 16.43
CA GLN A 528 -6.95 -1.37 17.12
C GLN A 528 -7.26 -1.09 18.60
N GLY A 529 -6.65 -1.90 19.51
CA GLY A 529 -6.87 -1.79 20.94
C GLY A 529 -8.10 -2.55 21.48
N GLU A 530 -8.80 -3.39 20.67
CA GLU A 530 -9.81 -4.34 21.13
C GLU A 530 -9.19 -5.66 21.58
#